data_ea75cc760311bc0e5ccc7806d48990e5
#
_entry.id   ea75cc760311bc0e5ccc7806d48990e5
#
_cell.length_a   1.000
_cell.length_b   1.000
_cell.length_c   1.000
_cell.angle_alpha   90.00
_cell.angle_beta   90.00
_cell.angle_gamma   90.00
#
_symmetry.space_group_name_H-M   'P 1'
#
loop_
_entity.id
_entity.type
_entity.pdbx_description
1 polymer ?
#
loop_
_entity_poly.entity_id
_entity_poly.type
_entity_poly.pdbx_seq_one_letter_code
_entity_poly.pdbx_strand_id
1 'polypeptide(L)'
;MAKTNSLKTEESLEFLFPPPPSYIEPSIRKEAEPWRKLSEFDVLVKLESLISLEAETVRVPMSAQMWGFTYTNRELRRCRIHLNSRLPRFWQSFALFHEIHHLLHDSRGCYFWSQTAANMNGFEYQADQFAWAVLMSQWCSGEDETFSG
;
A
#
# COMPACT_ATOMS: atom_id res chain seq x y z
N MET A 1 10.29 -9.33 31.97
CA MET A 1 8.89 -9.72 32.08
C MET A 1 8.45 -10.46 30.84
N ALA A 2 8.02 -11.67 31.04
CA ALA A 2 7.55 -12.50 29.94
C ALA A 2 6.37 -11.82 29.20
N LYS A 3 5.54 -11.10 29.91
CA LYS A 3 4.40 -10.42 29.30
C LYS A 3 4.82 -9.40 28.26
N THR A 4 5.86 -8.63 28.55
CA THR A 4 6.31 -7.61 27.61
C THR A 4 6.80 -8.24 26.32
N ASN A 5 7.57 -9.33 26.45
CA ASN A 5 8.05 -10.02 25.26
C ASN A 5 6.91 -10.69 24.53
N SER A 6 5.95 -11.23 25.26
CA SER A 6 4.78 -11.84 24.65
C SER A 6 3.98 -10.83 23.85
N LEU A 7 3.86 -9.61 24.35
CA LEU A 7 3.10 -8.59 23.64
C LEU A 7 3.75 -8.23 22.33
N LYS A 8 5.08 -8.09 22.32
CA LYS A 8 5.79 -7.82 21.07
C LYS A 8 5.61 -8.95 20.08
N THR A 9 5.72 -10.19 20.57
CA THR A 9 5.51 -11.36 19.73
C THR A 9 4.09 -11.39 19.21
N GLU A 10 3.13 -11.09 20.08
CA GLU A 10 1.73 -11.09 19.69
C GLU A 10 1.45 -10.03 18.63
N GLU A 11 2.03 -8.85 18.79
CA GLU A 11 1.86 -7.81 17.77
C GLU A 11 2.37 -8.26 16.41
N SER A 12 3.53 -8.93 16.38
CA SER A 12 4.05 -9.45 15.13
C SER A 12 3.15 -10.51 14.54
N LEU A 13 2.55 -11.35 15.40
CA LEU A 13 1.66 -12.41 14.95
C LEU A 13 0.30 -11.90 14.51
N GLU A 14 -0.06 -10.69 14.93
CA GLU A 14 -1.34 -10.12 14.52
C GLU A 14 -1.39 -9.71 13.06
N PHE A 15 -0.23 -9.52 12.46
CA PHE A 15 -0.21 -9.22 11.03
C PHE A 15 -0.54 -10.49 10.26
N LEU A 16 -1.63 -10.45 9.52
CA LEU A 16 -2.09 -11.57 8.71
C LEU A 16 -1.85 -11.23 7.25
N PHE A 17 -0.74 -11.69 6.73
CA PHE A 17 -0.38 -11.36 5.36
C PHE A 17 -1.05 -12.32 4.39
N PRO A 18 -1.76 -11.81 3.39
CA PRO A 18 -2.41 -12.68 2.42
C PRO A 18 -1.37 -13.32 1.49
N PRO A 19 -1.63 -14.54 1.02
CA PRO A 19 -0.76 -15.14 0.02
C PRO A 19 -0.98 -14.47 -1.33
N PRO A 20 -0.03 -14.62 -2.26
CA PRO A 20 -0.23 -14.11 -3.61
C PRO A 20 -1.46 -14.75 -4.24
N PRO A 21 -2.20 -14.01 -5.05
CA PRO A 21 -3.36 -14.58 -5.74
C PRO A 21 -2.89 -15.53 -6.84
N SER A 22 -3.74 -16.50 -7.14
CA SER A 22 -3.45 -17.44 -8.23
C SER A 22 -3.71 -16.83 -9.60
N TYR A 23 -4.44 -15.72 -9.64
CA TYR A 23 -4.80 -15.09 -10.89
C TYR A 23 -4.98 -13.59 -10.70
N ILE A 24 -4.45 -12.82 -11.63
CA ILE A 24 -4.63 -11.36 -11.67
C ILE A 24 -5.19 -11.02 -13.04
N GLU A 25 -6.26 -10.24 -13.07
CA GLU A 25 -6.89 -9.88 -14.32
C GLU A 25 -5.90 -9.16 -15.25
N PRO A 26 -5.91 -9.49 -16.55
CA PRO A 26 -4.96 -8.87 -17.49
C PRO A 26 -5.01 -7.35 -17.53
N SER A 27 -6.19 -6.76 -17.38
CA SER A 27 -6.31 -5.29 -17.37
C SER A 27 -5.59 -4.68 -16.18
N ILE A 28 -5.66 -5.34 -15.05
CA ILE A 28 -4.99 -4.87 -13.84
C ILE A 28 -3.49 -5.05 -13.98
N ARG A 29 -3.06 -6.17 -14.54
CA ARG A 29 -1.63 -6.37 -14.80
C ARG A 29 -1.08 -5.31 -15.73
N LYS A 30 -1.83 -4.97 -16.76
CA LYS A 30 -1.42 -3.95 -17.71
C LYS A 30 -1.31 -2.60 -17.03
N GLU A 31 -2.27 -2.27 -16.18
CA GLU A 31 -2.24 -1.01 -15.43
C GLU A 31 -1.06 -0.95 -14.48
N ALA A 32 -0.68 -2.08 -13.90
CA ALA A 32 0.41 -2.13 -12.94
C ALA A 32 1.79 -2.02 -13.59
N GLU A 33 1.90 -2.38 -14.85
CA GLU A 33 3.19 -2.49 -15.53
C GLU A 33 4.07 -1.24 -15.41
N PRO A 34 3.56 -0.02 -15.66
CA PRO A 34 4.40 1.16 -15.58
C PRO A 34 4.90 1.49 -14.18
N TRP A 35 4.34 0.85 -13.16
CA TRP A 35 4.70 1.13 -11.76
C TRP A 35 5.77 0.19 -11.23
N ARG A 36 6.08 -0.85 -11.99
CA ARG A 36 6.99 -1.88 -11.50
C ARG A 36 8.41 -1.36 -11.48
N LYS A 37 9.15 -1.75 -10.44
CA LYS A 37 10.59 -1.46 -10.30
C LYS A 37 10.94 0.02 -10.19
N LEU A 38 9.98 0.85 -9.87
CA LEU A 38 10.23 2.25 -9.61
C LEU A 38 10.64 2.45 -8.15
N SER A 39 11.49 3.44 -7.90
CA SER A 39 11.75 3.87 -6.52
C SER A 39 10.49 4.53 -5.98
N GLU A 40 10.41 4.64 -4.66
CA GLU A 40 9.26 5.31 -4.06
C GLU A 40 9.15 6.75 -4.55
N PHE A 41 10.30 7.43 -4.69
CA PHE A 41 10.29 8.80 -5.20
C PHE A 41 9.65 8.85 -6.58
N ASP A 42 10.06 7.95 -7.48
CA ASP A 42 9.52 7.92 -8.83
C ASP A 42 8.04 7.55 -8.85
N VAL A 43 7.63 6.69 -7.93
CA VAL A 43 6.22 6.34 -7.78
C VAL A 43 5.40 7.58 -7.44
N LEU A 44 5.88 8.39 -6.50
CA LEU A 44 5.16 9.59 -6.11
C LEU A 44 5.13 10.62 -7.22
N VAL A 45 6.24 10.79 -7.94
CA VAL A 45 6.28 11.71 -9.09
C VAL A 45 5.25 11.29 -10.15
N LYS A 46 5.20 9.99 -10.43
CA LYS A 46 4.24 9.48 -11.40
C LYS A 46 2.81 9.69 -10.93
N LEU A 47 2.56 9.41 -9.66
CA LEU A 47 1.22 9.60 -9.09
C LEU A 47 0.79 11.06 -9.19
N GLU A 48 1.66 11.98 -8.83
CA GLU A 48 1.34 13.41 -8.88
C GLU A 48 0.94 13.84 -10.28
N SER A 49 1.63 13.33 -11.29
CA SER A 49 1.32 13.71 -12.66
C SER A 49 -0.02 13.15 -13.12
N LEU A 50 -0.45 12.03 -12.56
CA LEU A 50 -1.70 11.40 -12.96
C LEU A 50 -2.91 11.97 -12.24
N ILE A 51 -2.76 12.33 -10.97
CA ILE A 51 -3.90 12.82 -10.19
C ILE A 51 -3.89 14.34 -10.03
N SER A 52 -2.83 15.02 -10.47
CA SER A 52 -2.70 16.48 -10.40
C SER A 52 -2.75 17.02 -8.98
N LEU A 53 -2.18 16.28 -8.05
CA LEU A 53 -2.08 16.66 -6.64
C LEU A 53 -0.66 16.43 -6.19
N GLU A 54 -0.20 17.22 -5.22
CA GLU A 54 1.05 16.91 -4.54
C GLU A 54 0.83 15.70 -3.66
N ALA A 55 1.74 14.74 -3.72
CA ALA A 55 1.61 13.51 -2.97
C ALA A 55 2.82 13.29 -2.09
N GLU A 56 2.56 12.88 -0.84
CA GLU A 56 3.63 12.50 0.06
C GLU A 56 3.24 11.27 0.84
N THR A 57 4.24 10.54 1.29
CA THR A 57 4.04 9.40 2.17
C THR A 57 4.55 9.76 3.56
N VAL A 58 3.84 9.27 4.57
CA VAL A 58 4.24 9.46 5.97
C VAL A 58 4.16 8.08 6.62
N ARG A 59 5.21 7.73 7.35
CA ARG A 59 5.24 6.45 8.04
C ARG A 59 5.08 6.69 9.52
N VAL A 60 4.04 6.08 10.10
CA VAL A 60 3.76 6.18 11.52
C VAL A 60 3.33 4.81 12.03
N PRO A 61 3.55 4.53 13.31
CA PRO A 61 3.10 3.25 13.86
C PRO A 61 1.58 3.25 13.99
N MET A 62 0.97 2.14 13.60
CA MET A 62 -0.47 1.95 13.67
C MET A 62 -0.75 0.57 14.25
N SER A 63 -2.01 0.28 14.55
CA SER A 63 -2.38 -1.05 15.01
C SER A 63 -2.10 -2.07 13.91
N ALA A 64 -2.01 -3.33 14.31
CA ALA A 64 -1.68 -4.40 13.36
C ALA A 64 -2.74 -4.58 12.28
N GLN A 65 -3.94 -4.08 12.50
CA GLN A 65 -5.03 -4.25 11.55
C GLN A 65 -5.14 -3.12 10.54
N MET A 66 -4.42 -2.05 10.75
CA MET A 66 -4.42 -0.91 9.84
C MET A 66 -3.08 -0.84 9.15
N TRP A 67 -3.07 -0.99 7.83
CA TRP A 67 -1.82 -0.97 7.06
C TRP A 67 -1.50 0.40 6.50
N GLY A 68 -2.55 1.18 6.22
CA GLY A 68 -2.35 2.53 5.74
C GLY A 68 -3.67 3.23 5.51
N PHE A 69 -3.61 4.52 5.28
CA PHE A 69 -4.79 5.28 4.89
C PHE A 69 -4.35 6.51 4.13
N THR A 70 -5.25 7.02 3.30
CA THR A 70 -4.98 8.17 2.46
C THR A 70 -6.00 9.24 2.72
N TYR A 71 -5.52 10.47 2.78
CA TYR A 71 -6.37 11.64 2.83
C TYR A 71 -6.04 12.54 1.64
N THR A 72 -7.08 12.95 0.91
CA THR A 72 -6.93 13.82 -0.25
C THR A 72 -7.76 15.07 -0.05
N ASN A 73 -7.15 16.21 -0.31
CA ASN A 73 -7.83 17.49 -0.29
C ASN A 73 -7.56 18.18 -1.63
N ARG A 74 -8.53 18.12 -2.53
CA ARG A 74 -8.34 18.63 -3.88
C ARG A 74 -8.31 20.15 -3.94
N GLU A 75 -8.94 20.82 -3.00
CA GLU A 75 -8.87 22.28 -2.93
C GLU A 75 -7.47 22.77 -2.62
N LEU A 76 -6.77 22.05 -1.73
CA LEU A 76 -5.38 22.35 -1.40
C LEU A 76 -4.41 21.65 -2.33
N ARG A 77 -4.91 20.81 -3.23
CA ARG A 77 -4.11 20.05 -4.19
C ARG A 77 -3.09 19.17 -3.49
N ARG A 78 -3.52 18.47 -2.46
CA ARG A 78 -2.64 17.66 -1.65
C ARG A 78 -3.22 16.28 -1.40
N CYS A 79 -2.33 15.31 -1.37
CA CYS A 79 -2.64 13.93 -1.05
C CYS A 79 -1.58 13.43 -0.08
N ARG A 80 -2.01 12.82 1.01
CA ARG A 80 -1.07 12.26 1.98
C ARG A 80 -1.42 10.81 2.24
N ILE A 81 -0.45 9.95 2.02
CA ILE A 81 -0.60 8.52 2.21
C ILE A 81 0.17 8.12 3.46
N HIS A 82 -0.56 7.66 4.47
CA HIS A 82 0.04 7.22 5.73
C HIS A 82 0.23 5.72 5.66
N LEU A 83 1.42 5.26 5.99
CA LEU A 83 1.75 3.84 5.98
C LEU A 83 2.16 3.40 7.37
N ASN A 84 1.76 2.20 7.76
CA ASN A 84 2.08 1.67 9.07
C ASN A 84 3.55 1.29 9.11
N SER A 85 4.32 2.02 9.90
CA SER A 85 5.76 1.81 9.98
C SER A 85 6.13 0.47 10.65
N ARG A 86 5.18 -0.19 11.29
CA ARG A 86 5.41 -1.49 11.93
C ARG A 86 5.41 -2.65 10.93
N LEU A 87 4.91 -2.42 9.73
CA LEU A 87 4.90 -3.45 8.69
C LEU A 87 6.29 -3.65 8.13
N PRO A 88 6.64 -4.88 7.72
CA PRO A 88 7.82 -5.08 6.89
C PRO A 88 7.75 -4.23 5.62
N ARG A 89 8.89 -3.91 5.06
CA ARG A 89 8.93 -2.99 3.93
C ARG A 89 8.10 -3.45 2.73
N PHE A 90 8.12 -4.73 2.43
CA PHE A 90 7.32 -5.24 1.33
C PHE A 90 5.84 -4.86 1.53
N TRP A 91 5.33 -5.06 2.76
CA TRP A 91 3.92 -4.83 3.03
C TRP A 91 3.59 -3.34 3.16
N GLN A 92 4.57 -2.51 3.50
CA GLN A 92 4.39 -1.06 3.39
C GLN A 92 4.21 -0.67 1.93
N SER A 93 5.01 -1.25 1.03
CA SER A 93 4.85 -1.00 -0.40
C SER A 93 3.52 -1.53 -0.90
N PHE A 94 3.10 -2.68 -0.41
CA PHE A 94 1.80 -3.25 -0.76
C PHE A 94 0.68 -2.27 -0.39
N ALA A 95 0.72 -1.74 0.83
CA ALA A 95 -0.28 -0.77 1.27
C ALA A 95 -0.23 0.49 0.40
N LEU A 96 0.96 0.93 0.06
CA LEU A 96 1.11 2.11 -0.80
C LEU A 96 0.42 1.90 -2.15
N PHE A 97 0.68 0.79 -2.82
CA PHE A 97 0.06 0.56 -4.13
C PHE A 97 -1.43 0.29 -4.04
N HIS A 98 -1.88 -0.31 -2.96
CA HIS A 98 -3.30 -0.45 -2.71
C HIS A 98 -3.98 0.93 -2.67
N GLU A 99 -3.37 1.86 -1.93
CA GLU A 99 -3.91 3.22 -1.83
C GLU A 99 -3.80 3.96 -3.15
N ILE A 100 -2.72 3.76 -3.88
CA ILE A 100 -2.55 4.39 -5.19
C ILE A 100 -3.66 3.96 -6.14
N HIS A 101 -4.02 2.68 -6.13
CA HIS A 101 -5.09 2.21 -6.99
C HIS A 101 -6.40 2.96 -6.70
N HIS A 102 -6.71 3.15 -5.42
CA HIS A 102 -7.88 3.93 -5.07
C HIS A 102 -7.79 5.36 -5.58
N LEU A 103 -6.64 5.98 -5.45
CA LEU A 103 -6.46 7.36 -5.93
C LEU A 103 -6.64 7.47 -7.43
N LEU A 104 -6.18 6.47 -8.17
CA LEU A 104 -6.28 6.48 -9.63
C LEU A 104 -7.71 6.27 -10.11
N HIS A 105 -8.53 5.61 -9.33
CA HIS A 105 -9.87 5.22 -9.77
C HIS A 105 -11.00 5.92 -9.03
N ASP A 106 -10.68 6.78 -8.08
CA ASP A 106 -11.70 7.46 -7.31
C ASP A 106 -12.06 8.77 -7.97
N SER A 107 -13.35 8.96 -8.22
CA SER A 107 -13.86 10.19 -8.83
C SER A 107 -14.72 10.98 -7.86
N ARG A 108 -14.71 10.66 -6.57
CA ARG A 108 -15.48 11.38 -5.59
C ARG A 108 -14.87 12.76 -5.35
N GLY A 109 -15.63 13.66 -4.73
CA GLY A 109 -15.37 15.08 -4.66
C GLY A 109 -14.06 15.55 -4.05
N CYS A 110 -14.08 16.68 -3.33
CA CYS A 110 -12.86 17.34 -2.87
C CYS A 110 -12.08 16.52 -1.85
N TYR A 111 -12.78 15.74 -1.07
CA TYR A 111 -12.17 14.96 0.01
C TYR A 111 -12.34 13.48 -0.25
N PHE A 112 -11.29 12.76 0.01
CA PHE A 112 -11.28 11.33 -0.24
C PHE A 112 -10.53 10.64 0.88
N TRP A 113 -11.12 9.58 1.42
CA TRP A 113 -10.49 8.73 2.42
C TRP A 113 -10.47 7.31 1.92
N SER A 114 -9.35 6.67 2.08
CA SER A 114 -9.22 5.25 1.81
C SER A 114 -8.33 4.65 2.88
N GLN A 115 -8.50 3.37 3.12
CA GLN A 115 -7.62 2.70 4.07
C GLN A 115 -7.39 1.26 3.65
N THR A 116 -6.18 0.80 3.92
CA THR A 116 -5.79 -0.58 3.72
C THR A 116 -5.82 -1.27 5.07
N ALA A 117 -6.68 -2.24 5.21
CA ALA A 117 -6.86 -2.96 6.47
C ALA A 117 -6.57 -4.44 6.26
N ALA A 118 -6.26 -5.12 7.36
CA ALA A 118 -5.88 -6.53 7.30
C ALA A 118 -6.98 -7.41 6.74
N ASN A 119 -8.24 -7.10 7.03
CA ASN A 119 -9.37 -7.88 6.54
C ASN A 119 -9.98 -7.18 5.35
N MET A 120 -9.47 -7.48 4.18
CA MET A 120 -10.01 -6.91 2.96
C MET A 120 -11.13 -7.78 2.42
N ASN A 121 -12.13 -7.14 1.88
CA ASN A 121 -13.27 -7.84 1.29
C ASN A 121 -13.26 -7.64 -0.21
N GLY A 122 -14.29 -8.15 -0.88
CA GLY A 122 -14.35 -8.05 -2.34
C GLY A 122 -14.32 -6.66 -2.89
N PHE A 123 -14.72 -5.68 -2.10
CA PHE A 123 -14.68 -4.28 -2.52
C PHE A 123 -13.25 -3.82 -2.78
N GLU A 124 -12.29 -4.35 -2.01
CA GLU A 124 -10.89 -3.96 -2.11
C GLU A 124 -10.08 -4.88 -3.01
N TYR A 125 -10.74 -5.83 -3.64
CA TYR A 125 -10.06 -6.90 -4.36
C TYR A 125 -9.19 -6.39 -5.50
N GLN A 126 -9.69 -5.43 -6.26
CA GLN A 126 -8.94 -4.90 -7.40
C GLN A 126 -7.70 -4.13 -6.95
N ALA A 127 -7.82 -3.39 -5.86
CA ALA A 127 -6.67 -2.67 -5.31
C ALA A 127 -5.60 -3.66 -4.83
N ASP A 128 -6.02 -4.78 -4.24
CA ASP A 128 -5.10 -5.83 -3.85
C ASP A 128 -4.40 -6.42 -5.06
N GLN A 129 -5.16 -6.73 -6.09
CA GLN A 129 -4.57 -7.31 -7.29
C GLN A 129 -3.57 -6.36 -7.94
N PHE A 130 -3.87 -5.07 -7.94
CA PHE A 130 -2.95 -4.08 -8.47
C PHE A 130 -1.64 -4.08 -7.68
N ALA A 131 -1.74 -4.05 -6.35
CA ALA A 131 -0.54 -4.07 -5.51
C ALA A 131 0.29 -5.34 -5.76
N TRP A 132 -0.37 -6.49 -5.83
CA TRP A 132 0.33 -7.74 -6.13
C TRP A 132 0.98 -7.71 -7.51
N ALA A 133 0.28 -7.17 -8.50
CA ALA A 133 0.83 -7.10 -9.86
C ALA A 133 2.09 -6.25 -9.91
N VAL A 134 2.10 -5.13 -9.19
CA VAL A 134 3.28 -4.28 -9.12
C VAL A 134 4.44 -4.97 -8.43
N LEU A 135 4.16 -5.70 -7.36
CA LEU A 135 5.20 -6.21 -6.46
C LEU A 135 5.54 -7.69 -6.64
N MET A 136 4.90 -8.36 -7.58
CA MET A 136 5.05 -9.81 -7.70
C MET A 136 6.49 -10.24 -7.91
N SER A 137 7.24 -9.50 -8.73
CA SER A 137 8.64 -9.88 -8.97
C SER A 137 9.49 -9.73 -7.72
N GLN A 138 9.22 -8.73 -6.90
CA GLN A 138 9.91 -8.57 -5.63
C GLN A 138 9.58 -9.72 -4.69
N TRP A 139 8.32 -10.07 -4.64
CA TRP A 139 7.88 -11.19 -3.81
C TRP A 139 8.59 -12.48 -4.21
N CYS A 140 8.62 -12.77 -5.50
CA CYS A 140 9.21 -13.99 -6.00
C CYS A 140 10.73 -14.03 -5.82
N SER A 141 11.39 -12.88 -5.86
CA SER A 141 12.85 -12.83 -5.73
C SER A 141 13.31 -12.69 -4.29
N GLY A 142 12.37 -12.37 -3.37
CA GLY A 142 12.74 -12.14 -1.98
C GLY A 142 13.44 -10.82 -1.75
N GLU A 143 13.31 -9.86 -2.67
CA GLU A 143 14.01 -8.58 -2.56
C GLU A 143 13.52 -7.70 -1.42
N ASP A 144 12.37 -8.04 -0.84
CA ASP A 144 11.86 -7.30 0.29
C ASP A 144 12.90 -7.17 1.39
N GLU A 145 13.64 -8.25 1.64
CA GLU A 145 14.62 -8.25 2.70
C GLU A 145 15.77 -7.30 2.43
N THR A 146 16.10 -7.08 1.16
CA THR A 146 17.20 -6.20 0.81
C THR A 146 16.81 -4.74 0.96
N PHE A 147 15.54 -4.42 0.86
CA PHE A 147 15.08 -3.05 1.08
C PHE A 147 15.23 -2.60 2.51
N SER A 148 15.26 -3.54 3.43
CA SER A 148 15.39 -3.22 4.83
C SER A 148 16.78 -2.67 5.17
N GLY A 149 17.72 -2.97 4.32
CA GLY A 149 19.09 -2.54 4.53
C GLY A 149 19.27 -1.05 4.32
#